data_7c6cd060e36488d4a7edeb4efc91b179
#
_entry.id   7c6cd060e36488d4a7edeb4efc91b179
#
_cell.length_a   1.000
_cell.length_b   1.000
_cell.length_c   1.000
_cell.angle_alpha   90.00
_cell.angle_beta   90.00
_cell.angle_gamma   90.00
#
_symmetry.space_group_name_H-M   'P 1'
#
loop_
_entity.id
_entity.type
_entity.pdbx_description
1 polymer ?
#
loop_
_entity_poly.entity_id
_entity_poly.type
_entity_poly.pdbx_seq_one_letter_code
_entity_poly.pdbx_strand_id
1 'polypeptide(L)'
;MKKQLLLAITLMWAMLANAQMSVQLGYLLNTEKSKVAGVKSSSSYSGFMAAADYNLNLTGALSVAPGLGLGYSFDNSDGAKYKELGLFVPVDFNYRFPVSDGFSLSVFAGPTLYYGLLSKDTSTDPAYNYYDNDNGRFSLELGGGLWCDIKETVRVKAGYKWGLTNNSKIDGVTEKNNCLYLSVGYLF
;
A
#
# COMPACT_ATOMS: atom_id res chain seq x y z
N MET A 1 0.66 -27.16 -23.48
CA MET A 1 1.07 -25.78 -23.15
C MET A 1 0.30 -24.70 -23.92
N LYS A 2 0.22 -24.69 -25.29
CA LYS A 2 -0.48 -23.64 -26.06
C LYS A 2 -1.98 -23.49 -25.71
N LYS A 3 -2.71 -24.60 -25.49
CA LYS A 3 -4.14 -24.58 -25.15
C LYS A 3 -4.40 -24.01 -23.74
N GLN A 4 -3.53 -24.28 -22.78
CA GLN A 4 -3.62 -23.73 -21.41
C GLN A 4 -3.30 -22.24 -21.38
N LEU A 5 -2.33 -21.80 -22.18
CA LEU A 5 -2.00 -20.39 -22.35
C LEU A 5 -3.17 -19.61 -22.97
N LEU A 6 -3.80 -20.17 -24.02
CA LEU A 6 -4.96 -19.56 -24.68
C LEU A 6 -6.15 -19.47 -23.72
N LEU A 7 -6.42 -20.53 -22.95
CA LEU A 7 -7.47 -20.52 -21.92
C LEU A 7 -7.20 -19.47 -20.84
N ALA A 8 -5.96 -19.36 -20.37
CA ALA A 8 -5.57 -18.35 -19.38
C ALA A 8 -5.73 -16.92 -19.92
N ILE A 9 -5.35 -16.69 -21.19
CA ILE A 9 -5.53 -15.39 -21.86
C ILE A 9 -7.02 -15.07 -22.02
N THR A 10 -7.84 -16.03 -22.44
CA THR A 10 -9.29 -15.84 -22.63
C THR A 10 -9.99 -15.56 -21.30
N LEU A 11 -9.61 -16.30 -20.22
CA LEU A 11 -10.09 -16.04 -18.87
C LEU A 11 -9.68 -14.63 -18.37
N MET A 12 -8.45 -14.23 -18.65
CA MET A 12 -7.95 -12.90 -18.30
C MET A 12 -8.73 -11.80 -19.01
N TRP A 13 -9.01 -11.95 -20.31
CA TRP A 13 -9.85 -11.01 -21.08
C TRP A 13 -11.30 -10.96 -20.56
N ALA A 14 -11.89 -12.10 -20.21
CA ALA A 14 -13.24 -12.16 -19.65
C ALA A 14 -13.33 -11.49 -18.27
N MET A 15 -12.29 -11.60 -17.44
CA MET A 15 -12.19 -10.90 -16.17
C MET A 15 -12.02 -9.39 -16.36
N LEU A 16 -11.28 -8.96 -17.37
CA LEU A 16 -11.06 -7.54 -17.69
C LEU A 16 -12.36 -6.84 -18.13
N ALA A 17 -13.27 -7.55 -18.79
CA ALA A 17 -14.54 -6.98 -19.26
C ALA A 17 -15.53 -6.61 -18.12
N ASN A 18 -15.34 -7.18 -16.92
CA ASN A 18 -16.18 -6.92 -15.73
C ASN A 18 -15.43 -6.23 -14.61
N ALA A 19 -14.28 -5.65 -14.91
CA ALA A 19 -13.44 -5.04 -13.91
C ALA A 19 -13.62 -3.52 -13.88
N GLN A 20 -13.59 -2.96 -12.70
CA GLN A 20 -13.66 -1.54 -12.46
C GLN A 20 -12.27 -1.04 -12.06
N MET A 21 -11.75 -0.08 -12.79
CA MET A 21 -10.47 0.57 -12.50
C MET A 21 -10.71 1.73 -11.54
N SER A 22 -9.81 1.94 -10.58
CA SER A 22 -9.77 3.15 -9.76
C SER A 22 -8.40 3.83 -9.81
N VAL A 23 -8.40 5.15 -9.73
CA VAL A 23 -7.19 5.95 -9.48
C VAL A 23 -7.41 6.75 -8.22
N GLN A 24 -6.45 6.69 -7.30
CA GLN A 24 -6.58 7.23 -5.95
C GLN A 24 -5.41 8.12 -5.58
N LEU A 25 -5.72 9.17 -4.82
CA LEU A 25 -4.75 9.99 -4.10
C LEU A 25 -5.05 9.90 -2.62
N GLY A 26 -4.01 9.87 -1.79
CA GLY A 26 -4.22 9.70 -0.36
C GLY A 26 -3.09 10.24 0.50
N TYR A 27 -3.39 10.26 1.79
CA TYR A 27 -2.47 10.62 2.86
C TYR A 27 -2.01 9.35 3.58
N LEU A 28 -0.73 9.32 3.94
CA LEU A 28 -0.08 8.25 4.68
C LEU A 28 0.37 8.78 6.05
N LEU A 29 0.11 8.02 7.08
CA LEU A 29 0.75 8.16 8.38
C LEU A 29 1.54 6.88 8.65
N ASN A 30 2.84 6.97 8.42
CA ASN A 30 3.75 5.84 8.64
C ASN A 30 4.24 5.84 10.08
N THR A 31 4.43 4.65 10.61
CA THR A 31 4.98 4.42 11.94
C THR A 31 6.05 3.34 11.82
N GLU A 32 7.27 3.74 11.98
CA GLU A 32 8.41 2.83 12.08
C GLU A 32 8.54 2.37 13.53
N LYS A 33 8.62 1.07 13.72
CA LYS A 33 8.88 0.44 15.02
C LYS A 33 10.22 -0.24 14.96
N SER A 34 11.15 0.21 15.81
CA SER A 34 12.46 -0.40 15.93
C SER A 34 12.64 -1.06 17.29
N LYS A 35 13.45 -2.13 17.31
CA LYS A 35 13.86 -2.83 18.52
C LYS A 35 15.35 -3.12 18.45
N VAL A 36 16.11 -2.59 19.41
CA VAL A 36 17.57 -2.75 19.54
C VAL A 36 17.86 -3.21 20.96
N ALA A 37 18.54 -4.33 21.13
CA ALA A 37 18.92 -4.88 22.45
C ALA A 37 17.77 -4.95 23.47
N GLY A 38 16.54 -5.22 22.98
CA GLY A 38 15.35 -5.30 23.86
C GLY A 38 14.61 -3.96 24.06
N VAL A 39 15.24 -2.83 23.78
CA VAL A 39 14.62 -1.50 23.84
C VAL A 39 13.78 -1.27 22.58
N LYS A 40 12.55 -0.81 22.77
CA LYS A 40 11.62 -0.49 21.68
C LYS A 40 11.55 1.02 21.51
N SER A 41 11.62 1.49 20.27
CA SER A 41 11.33 2.87 19.90
C SER A 41 10.31 2.90 18.75
N SER A 42 9.68 4.05 18.58
CA SER A 42 8.70 4.26 17.51
C SER A 42 8.78 5.70 17.03
N SER A 43 8.88 5.88 15.72
CA SER A 43 8.85 7.18 15.05
C SER A 43 7.69 7.21 14.07
N SER A 44 7.08 8.37 13.88
CA SER A 44 5.98 8.53 12.94
C SER A 44 6.28 9.66 11.97
N TYR A 45 5.95 9.46 10.71
CA TYR A 45 6.16 10.44 9.65
C TYR A 45 5.01 10.43 8.65
N SER A 46 4.78 11.57 8.04
CA SER A 46 3.68 11.83 7.14
C SER A 46 4.05 11.54 5.69
N GLY A 47 3.04 11.34 4.84
CA GLY A 47 3.28 11.15 3.42
C GLY A 47 2.02 11.28 2.58
N PHE A 48 2.22 11.17 1.27
CA PHE A 48 1.16 11.13 0.27
C PHE A 48 1.32 9.89 -0.61
N MET A 49 0.21 9.43 -1.18
CA MET A 49 0.22 8.33 -2.13
C MET A 49 -0.59 8.65 -3.37
N ALA A 50 -0.17 8.07 -4.48
CA ALA A 50 -0.98 7.92 -5.69
C ALA A 50 -1.00 6.44 -6.05
N ALA A 51 -2.19 5.90 -6.33
CA ALA A 51 -2.34 4.49 -6.65
C ALA A 51 -3.42 4.28 -7.72
N ALA A 52 -3.30 3.18 -8.44
CA ALA A 52 -4.34 2.64 -9.27
C ALA A 52 -4.59 1.19 -8.87
N ASP A 53 -5.83 0.77 -8.83
CA ASP A 53 -6.23 -0.62 -8.65
C ASP A 53 -7.27 -1.05 -9.68
N TYR A 54 -7.35 -2.36 -9.83
CA TYR A 54 -8.22 -3.00 -10.80
C TYR A 54 -9.09 -4.02 -10.07
N ASN A 55 -10.36 -3.69 -9.82
CA ASN A 55 -11.27 -4.51 -9.05
C ASN A 55 -11.90 -5.60 -9.92
N LEU A 56 -11.44 -6.83 -9.77
CA LEU A 56 -11.91 -8.03 -10.45
C LEU A 56 -13.02 -8.69 -9.65
N ASN A 57 -14.24 -8.62 -10.13
CA ASN A 57 -15.38 -9.28 -9.49
C ASN A 57 -15.29 -10.80 -9.67
N LEU A 58 -15.20 -11.54 -8.58
CA LEU A 58 -15.21 -13.01 -8.56
C LEU A 58 -16.64 -13.55 -8.43
N THR A 59 -17.43 -12.91 -7.57
CA THR A 59 -18.88 -13.16 -7.39
C THR A 59 -19.55 -11.82 -7.11
N GLY A 60 -20.87 -11.78 -7.00
CA GLY A 60 -21.60 -10.53 -6.76
C GLY A 60 -21.11 -9.70 -5.56
N ALA A 61 -20.54 -10.32 -4.54
CA ALA A 61 -20.07 -9.67 -3.32
C ALA A 61 -18.53 -9.72 -3.17
N LEU A 62 -17.87 -10.75 -3.71
CA LEU A 62 -16.44 -10.98 -3.57
C LEU A 62 -15.67 -10.46 -4.77
N SER A 63 -14.58 -9.75 -4.53
CA SER A 63 -13.68 -9.29 -5.56
C SER A 63 -12.22 -9.34 -5.11
N VAL A 64 -11.30 -9.27 -6.07
CA VAL A 64 -9.86 -9.12 -5.85
C VAL A 64 -9.42 -7.85 -6.57
N ALA A 65 -8.67 -7.01 -5.87
CA ALA A 65 -8.17 -5.76 -6.41
C ALA A 65 -6.63 -5.72 -6.36
N PRO A 66 -5.94 -6.23 -7.39
CA PRO A 66 -4.54 -5.94 -7.58
C PRO A 66 -4.35 -4.45 -7.89
N GLY A 67 -3.30 -3.85 -7.36
CA GLY A 67 -3.00 -2.45 -7.56
C GLY A 67 -1.52 -2.17 -7.69
N LEU A 68 -1.22 -0.93 -8.05
CA LEU A 68 0.12 -0.37 -8.09
C LEU A 68 0.05 1.06 -7.59
N GLY A 69 1.00 1.46 -6.75
CA GLY A 69 1.05 2.82 -6.25
C GLY A 69 2.46 3.30 -5.94
N LEU A 70 2.57 4.60 -5.79
CA LEU A 70 3.73 5.34 -5.33
C LEU A 70 3.40 6.00 -3.99
N GLY A 71 4.27 5.86 -3.02
CA GLY A 71 4.22 6.55 -1.75
C GLY A 71 5.41 7.48 -1.59
N TYR A 72 5.16 8.71 -1.22
CA TYR A 72 6.19 9.67 -0.84
C TYR A 72 5.97 10.08 0.61
N SER A 73 6.97 9.85 1.44
CA SER A 73 6.93 10.12 2.87
C SER A 73 8.02 11.09 3.27
N PHE A 74 7.78 11.88 4.30
CA PHE A 74 8.70 12.88 4.78
C PHE A 74 8.53 13.12 6.28
N ASP A 75 9.65 13.49 6.91
CA ASP A 75 9.69 14.04 8.27
C ASP A 75 10.58 15.29 8.26
N ASN A 76 10.09 16.36 8.87
CA ASN A 76 10.80 17.61 9.04
C ASN A 76 10.86 18.02 10.52
N SER A 77 10.62 17.08 11.44
CA SER A 77 10.69 17.34 12.88
C SER A 77 12.12 17.40 13.38
N ASP A 78 12.37 18.27 14.35
CA ASP A 78 13.64 18.36 15.12
C ASP A 78 14.91 18.50 14.25
N GLY A 79 14.81 19.14 13.06
CA GLY A 79 15.94 19.35 12.16
C GLY A 79 16.26 18.15 11.26
N ALA A 80 15.61 17.01 11.44
CA ALA A 80 15.68 15.90 10.50
C ALA A 80 14.97 16.27 9.19
N LYS A 81 15.58 15.89 8.07
CA LYS A 81 15.00 16.08 6.73
C LYS A 81 14.89 14.74 6.01
N TYR A 82 14.14 13.84 6.62
CA TYR A 82 13.90 12.52 6.07
C TYR A 82 12.95 12.59 4.88
N LYS A 83 13.28 11.85 3.82
CA LYS A 83 12.45 11.68 2.62
C LYS A 83 12.53 10.24 2.14
N GLU A 84 11.39 9.66 1.85
CA GLU A 84 11.28 8.32 1.32
C GLU A 84 10.33 8.29 0.12
N LEU A 85 10.73 7.59 -0.93
CA LEU A 85 9.89 7.27 -2.09
C LEU A 85 9.88 5.76 -2.27
N GLY A 86 8.72 5.18 -2.45
CA GLY A 86 8.57 3.74 -2.68
C GLY A 86 7.42 3.38 -3.59
N LEU A 87 7.56 2.23 -4.20
CA LEU A 87 6.52 1.53 -4.95
C LEU A 87 5.80 0.55 -4.02
N PHE A 88 4.49 0.42 -4.16
CA PHE A 88 3.74 -0.64 -3.50
C PHE A 88 2.77 -1.32 -4.44
N VAL A 89 2.62 -2.63 -4.26
CA VAL A 89 1.75 -3.52 -5.05
C VAL A 89 0.82 -4.22 -4.07
N PRO A 90 -0.38 -3.67 -3.79
CA PRO A 90 -1.38 -4.35 -2.98
C PRO A 90 -2.12 -5.40 -3.80
N VAL A 91 -2.60 -6.44 -3.13
CA VAL A 91 -3.58 -7.40 -3.65
C VAL A 91 -4.66 -7.54 -2.59
N ASP A 92 -5.72 -6.75 -2.73
CA ASP A 92 -6.80 -6.69 -1.75
C ASP A 92 -7.91 -7.68 -2.11
N PHE A 93 -8.30 -8.53 -1.15
CA PHE A 93 -9.51 -9.36 -1.21
C PHE A 93 -10.64 -8.59 -0.55
N ASN A 94 -11.74 -8.41 -1.24
CA ASN A 94 -12.80 -7.51 -0.84
C ASN A 94 -14.13 -8.23 -0.73
N TYR A 95 -14.91 -7.82 0.25
CA TYR A 95 -16.30 -8.19 0.37
C TYR A 95 -17.17 -6.93 0.38
N ARG A 96 -18.08 -6.82 -0.62
CA ARG A 96 -18.93 -5.65 -0.84
C ARG A 96 -20.32 -5.86 -0.23
N PHE A 97 -20.78 -4.87 0.51
CA PHE A 97 -22.12 -4.75 1.07
C PHE A 97 -22.85 -3.61 0.33
N PRO A 98 -23.87 -3.90 -0.50
CA PRO A 98 -24.73 -2.87 -1.03
C PRO A 98 -25.56 -2.29 0.12
N VAL A 99 -25.52 -0.96 0.31
CA VAL A 99 -26.22 -0.27 1.39
C VAL A 99 -27.48 0.43 0.87
N SER A 100 -27.35 1.12 -0.27
CA SER A 100 -28.45 1.78 -0.97
C SER A 100 -28.09 2.00 -2.43
N ASP A 101 -29.04 2.51 -3.21
CA ASP A 101 -28.77 2.87 -4.61
C ASP A 101 -27.64 3.89 -4.71
N GLY A 102 -26.58 3.50 -5.40
CA GLY A 102 -25.38 4.33 -5.58
C GLY A 102 -24.45 4.42 -4.37
N PHE A 103 -24.68 3.65 -3.29
CA PHE A 103 -23.76 3.60 -2.15
C PHE A 103 -23.46 2.16 -1.73
N SER A 104 -22.19 1.80 -1.70
CA SER A 104 -21.74 0.51 -1.19
C SER A 104 -20.58 0.64 -0.22
N LEU A 105 -20.54 -0.23 0.76
CA LEU A 105 -19.44 -0.38 1.72
C LEU A 105 -18.71 -1.68 1.42
N SER A 106 -17.39 -1.68 1.52
CA SER A 106 -16.59 -2.91 1.40
C SER A 106 -15.59 -3.00 2.54
N VAL A 107 -15.39 -4.22 3.02
CA VAL A 107 -14.24 -4.58 3.84
C VAL A 107 -13.19 -5.20 2.94
N PHE A 108 -11.92 -4.94 3.22
CA PHE A 108 -10.83 -5.56 2.48
C PHE A 108 -9.71 -6.01 3.39
N ALA A 109 -8.99 -7.03 2.94
CA ALA A 109 -7.72 -7.44 3.53
C ALA A 109 -6.83 -8.06 2.44
N GLY A 110 -5.52 -7.89 2.57
CA GLY A 110 -4.60 -8.50 1.61
C GLY A 110 -3.14 -8.14 1.82
N PRO A 111 -2.24 -8.87 1.14
CA PRO A 111 -0.82 -8.56 1.15
C PRO A 111 -0.50 -7.33 0.31
N THR A 112 0.54 -6.61 0.71
CA THR A 112 1.15 -5.53 -0.06
C THR A 112 2.65 -5.79 -0.14
N LEU A 113 3.19 -5.82 -1.34
CA LEU A 113 4.62 -5.79 -1.58
C LEU A 113 5.05 -4.32 -1.66
N TYR A 114 6.08 -3.95 -0.92
CA TYR A 114 6.65 -2.60 -0.94
C TYR A 114 8.09 -2.68 -1.41
N TYR A 115 8.51 -1.75 -2.28
CA TYR A 115 9.87 -1.59 -2.75
C TYR A 115 10.32 -0.14 -2.62
N GLY A 116 11.31 0.09 -1.76
CA GLY A 116 11.90 1.41 -1.54
C GLY A 116 12.79 1.83 -2.69
N LEU A 117 12.47 2.97 -3.31
CA LEU A 117 13.23 3.58 -4.40
C LEU A 117 14.30 4.52 -3.85
N LEU A 118 13.92 5.34 -2.89
CA LEU A 118 14.75 6.36 -2.26
C LEU A 118 14.43 6.42 -0.77
N SER A 119 15.47 6.49 0.07
CA SER A 119 15.31 6.81 1.50
C SER A 119 16.53 7.61 1.92
N LYS A 120 16.37 8.91 2.19
CA LYS A 120 17.46 9.84 2.46
C LYS A 120 17.17 10.73 3.65
N ASP A 121 18.20 10.96 4.44
CA ASP A 121 18.31 12.10 5.35
C ASP A 121 19.19 13.17 4.71
N THR A 122 18.65 14.36 4.54
CA THR A 122 19.35 15.51 3.96
C THR A 122 19.80 16.54 5.00
N SER A 123 19.70 16.22 6.28
CA SER A 123 20.24 17.05 7.37
C SER A 123 21.77 16.90 7.53
N THR A 124 22.35 15.85 6.93
CA THR A 124 23.78 15.58 6.91
C THR A 124 24.40 15.96 5.58
N ASP A 125 25.70 16.27 5.57
CA ASP A 125 26.48 16.53 4.34
C ASP A 125 27.73 15.61 4.32
N PRO A 126 27.81 14.61 3.41
CA PRO A 126 26.83 14.28 2.36
C PRO A 126 25.53 13.65 2.92
N ALA A 127 24.43 13.78 2.16
CA ALA A 127 23.13 13.21 2.53
C ALA A 127 23.22 11.70 2.74
N TYR A 128 22.68 11.24 3.87
CA TYR A 128 22.71 9.82 4.22
C TYR A 128 21.61 9.03 3.50
N ASN A 129 21.96 7.90 2.89
CA ASN A 129 21.02 7.03 2.19
C ASN A 129 20.82 5.73 2.98
N TYR A 130 19.63 5.58 3.57
CA TYR A 130 19.30 4.42 4.41
C TYR A 130 19.26 3.10 3.63
N TYR A 131 18.77 3.09 2.40
CA TYR A 131 18.67 1.85 1.60
C TYR A 131 20.03 1.30 1.16
N ASP A 132 21.03 2.15 1.05
CA ASP A 132 22.38 1.70 0.69
C ASP A 132 23.14 1.15 1.91
N ASN A 133 22.79 1.64 3.11
CA ASN A 133 23.52 1.33 4.35
C ASN A 133 22.73 0.40 5.28
N ASP A 134 21.61 0.86 5.82
CA ASP A 134 20.97 0.25 6.99
C ASP A 134 19.72 -0.57 6.65
N ASN A 135 18.97 -0.18 5.61
CA ASN A 135 17.65 -0.72 5.36
C ASN A 135 17.55 -1.54 4.09
N GLY A 136 16.75 -2.60 4.15
CA GLY A 136 16.32 -3.37 2.99
C GLY A 136 15.31 -2.57 2.15
N ARG A 137 15.40 -2.73 0.82
CA ARG A 137 14.48 -2.06 -0.11
C ARG A 137 13.12 -2.75 -0.23
N PHE A 138 13.06 -4.03 0.14
CA PHE A 138 11.87 -4.86 -0.02
C PHE A 138 11.22 -5.13 1.32
N SER A 139 9.89 -4.94 1.39
CA SER A 139 9.10 -5.37 2.52
C SER A 139 7.76 -5.99 2.10
N LEU A 140 7.28 -6.91 2.94
CA LEU A 140 5.97 -7.50 2.86
C LEU A 140 5.12 -6.92 4.00
N GLU A 141 3.93 -6.46 3.65
CA GLU A 141 2.95 -5.93 4.58
C GLU A 141 1.65 -6.72 4.46
N LEU A 142 0.87 -6.78 5.53
CA LEU A 142 -0.52 -7.23 5.51
C LEU A 142 -1.42 -6.03 5.78
N GLY A 143 -2.31 -5.73 4.84
CA GLY A 143 -3.25 -4.62 4.95
C GLY A 143 -4.66 -5.07 5.27
N GLY A 144 -5.46 -4.15 5.78
CA GLY A 144 -6.89 -4.31 5.94
C GLY A 144 -7.58 -2.98 6.21
N GLY A 145 -8.87 -2.91 5.90
CA GLY A 145 -9.61 -1.67 6.07
C GLY A 145 -11.01 -1.70 5.45
N LEU A 146 -11.50 -0.51 5.19
CA LEU A 146 -12.82 -0.26 4.63
C LEU A 146 -12.71 0.67 3.42
N TRP A 147 -13.60 0.51 2.47
CA TRP A 147 -13.87 1.55 1.50
C TRP A 147 -15.37 1.72 1.27
N CYS A 148 -15.76 2.91 0.84
CA CYS A 148 -17.11 3.16 0.34
C CYS A 148 -17.05 3.69 -1.09
N ASP A 149 -17.94 3.19 -1.94
CA ASP A 149 -18.15 3.67 -3.29
C ASP A 149 -19.44 4.49 -3.33
N ILE A 150 -19.34 5.71 -3.86
CA ILE A 150 -20.43 6.68 -3.94
C ILE A 150 -20.75 6.89 -5.42
N LYS A 151 -21.97 6.59 -5.80
CA LYS A 151 -22.51 6.70 -7.18
C LYS A 151 -21.63 5.96 -8.22
N GLU A 152 -20.94 4.89 -7.78
CA GLU A 152 -20.02 4.13 -8.63
C GLU A 152 -18.93 4.98 -9.33
N THR A 153 -18.68 6.18 -8.79
CA THR A 153 -17.77 7.16 -9.37
C THR A 153 -16.66 7.55 -8.41
N VAL A 154 -16.98 7.71 -7.12
CA VAL A 154 -16.03 8.14 -6.10
C VAL A 154 -15.83 7.03 -5.09
N ARG A 155 -14.57 6.70 -4.81
CA ARG A 155 -14.16 5.78 -3.74
C ARG A 155 -13.46 6.53 -2.63
N VAL A 156 -13.87 6.30 -1.39
CA VAL A 156 -13.13 6.70 -0.19
C VAL A 156 -12.64 5.44 0.50
N LYS A 157 -11.34 5.32 0.70
CA LYS A 157 -10.71 4.12 1.27
C LYS A 157 -9.87 4.51 2.48
N ALA A 158 -10.08 3.81 3.59
CA ALA A 158 -9.26 3.92 4.79
C ALA A 158 -8.74 2.53 5.18
N GLY A 159 -7.46 2.45 5.55
CA GLY A 159 -6.87 1.17 5.89
C GLY A 159 -5.59 1.30 6.70
N TYR A 160 -5.21 0.16 7.26
CA TYR A 160 -3.98 0.02 8.01
C TYR A 160 -3.16 -1.14 7.45
N LYS A 161 -1.85 -0.95 7.34
CA LYS A 161 -0.89 -1.96 6.91
C LYS A 161 0.08 -2.27 8.03
N TRP A 162 0.31 -3.55 8.28
CA TRP A 162 1.28 -4.07 9.24
C TRP A 162 2.50 -4.60 8.51
N GLY A 163 3.68 -4.07 8.83
CA GLY A 163 4.95 -4.60 8.32
C GLY A 163 5.24 -5.99 8.89
N LEU A 164 5.39 -6.98 8.01
CA LEU A 164 5.68 -8.36 8.39
C LEU A 164 7.18 -8.65 8.38
N THR A 165 7.92 -8.08 7.44
CA THR A 165 9.36 -8.26 7.28
C THR A 165 10.16 -7.34 8.20
N ASN A 166 11.38 -7.78 8.55
CA ASN A 166 12.38 -6.91 9.14
C ASN A 166 13.06 -6.11 8.02
N ASN A 167 13.02 -4.79 8.11
CA ASN A 167 13.63 -3.92 7.10
C ASN A 167 15.08 -3.56 7.43
N SER A 168 15.55 -3.77 8.68
CA SER A 168 16.93 -3.50 9.05
C SER A 168 17.90 -4.56 8.49
N LYS A 169 19.04 -4.11 7.98
CA LYS A 169 20.20 -4.92 7.61
C LYS A 169 21.20 -5.06 8.75
N ILE A 170 21.00 -4.34 9.85
CA ILE A 170 21.90 -4.31 11.00
C ILE A 170 21.59 -5.50 11.89
N ASP A 171 22.61 -6.27 12.24
CA ASP A 171 22.48 -7.43 13.13
C ASP A 171 21.98 -7.01 14.52
N GLY A 172 20.99 -7.73 15.05
CA GLY A 172 20.38 -7.45 16.35
C GLY A 172 19.36 -6.30 16.34
N VAL A 173 19.12 -5.66 15.18
CA VAL A 173 18.10 -4.62 15.00
C VAL A 173 16.90 -5.19 14.25
N THR A 174 15.70 -4.92 14.75
CA THR A 174 14.45 -5.23 14.06
C THR A 174 13.70 -3.96 13.79
N GLU A 175 13.40 -3.70 12.52
CA GLU A 175 12.62 -2.56 12.06
C GLU A 175 11.43 -3.01 11.24
N LYS A 176 10.24 -2.47 11.56
CA LYS A 176 9.00 -2.76 10.85
C LYS A 176 8.22 -1.48 10.63
N ASN A 177 7.76 -1.29 9.41
CA ASN A 177 6.93 -0.15 9.04
C ASN A 177 5.46 -0.53 9.07
N ASN A 178 4.66 0.27 9.77
CA ASN A 178 3.21 0.21 9.70
C ASN A 178 2.70 1.50 9.05
N CYS A 179 1.54 1.45 8.42
CA CYS A 179 0.99 2.61 7.74
C CYS A 179 -0.52 2.68 7.93
N LEU A 180 -1.02 3.77 8.49
CA LEU A 180 -2.43 4.17 8.40
C LEU A 180 -2.58 5.04 7.16
N TYR A 181 -3.62 4.83 6.35
CA TYR A 181 -3.85 5.64 5.18
C TYR A 181 -5.33 5.96 4.96
N LEU A 182 -5.55 7.11 4.33
CA LEU A 182 -6.84 7.56 3.84
C LEU A 182 -6.67 8.03 2.41
N SER A 183 -7.52 7.55 1.50
CA SER A 183 -7.47 7.96 0.10
C SER A 183 -8.85 8.24 -0.46
N VAL A 184 -8.88 9.07 -1.49
CA VAL A 184 -10.04 9.35 -2.33
C VAL A 184 -9.66 9.04 -3.77
N GLY A 185 -10.54 8.37 -4.48
CA GLY A 185 -10.30 7.94 -5.85
C GLY A 185 -11.52 8.12 -6.75
N TYR A 186 -11.24 8.06 -8.04
CA TYR A 186 -12.23 8.05 -9.11
C TYR A 186 -12.31 6.63 -9.70
N LEU A 187 -13.52 6.16 -9.93
CA LEU A 187 -13.85 4.87 -10.53
C LEU A 187 -14.21 5.07 -12.01
N PHE A 188 -13.66 4.22 -12.86
CA PHE A 188 -13.90 4.22 -14.32
C PHE A 188 -14.71 3.02 -14.76
#